data_b4ac14eb11f11319031c59160f647efb
#
_entry.id   b4ac14eb11f11319031c59160f647efb
#
_cell.length_a   1.000
_cell.length_b   1.000
_cell.length_c   1.000
_cell.angle_alpha   90.00
_cell.angle_beta   90.00
_cell.angle_gamma   90.00
#
_symmetry.space_group_name_H-M   'P 1'
#
loop_
_entity.id
_entity.type
_entity.pdbx_description
1 polymer ?
#
loop_
_entity_poly.entity_id
_entity_poly.type
_entity_poly.pdbx_seq_one_letter_code
_entity_poly.pdbx_strand_id
1 'polypeptide(L)'
;MKEFYKKRFALTDKGAGNLTKATLSSFLTYCINMLPAILLMIFAQEVLENIDKSNGFYIAFSVLTLIAMYILLSIEYDKLYSTTYQESADLRIRTAENLSKLPLSYFSKHDISDLSQTIMSDIEGIEHAMSHSIPKVGGMALFFPLISIMMLVGNVKMGLAVIIPTILSFIFIPLSKKHSVKGEKEYYRVLRENSESFQENIEMQMEIKAYGLSEEMKENLYEKMDKGEKVHLKAEITNILIMSISSIFSFISLAVVIFVGVNLIISKEISPLYLVGYLLAAMKIKDSLDASKEGMMEIFYLTPKIERLKEIQNQELQEGEDYNLQKFDINLKDVEFAYNNDAKVLNGVSFKAKQGEVTALVGASGCGKTTILKLISRLYDYDEGQILIDGKDIKEISTESLFDKVSIVFQDVVLFNQSVMENIRIGKQNASDEEVKIAAKLANCTDFIERMDKGFDTVIGENGAELSGGERQRLSIARAFLKDAPILILDEIAASLDVDNEKKIQESLNNLVKDKTVVIISHRMKSIENADKIVVLENGRVESEGKHEELLQKSKVYKNLIEKTKMAEEFIYWGD
;
A
#
# COMPACT_ATOMS: atom_id res chain seq x y z
N MET A 1 -15.20 -0.27 23.03
CA MET A 1 -13.74 -0.27 22.88
C MET A 1 -13.30 -0.97 21.60
N LYS A 2 -13.64 -2.26 21.39
CA LYS A 2 -13.29 -3.02 20.17
C LYS A 2 -13.66 -2.30 18.87
N GLU A 3 -14.93 -1.89 18.70
CA GLU A 3 -15.41 -1.18 17.52
C GLU A 3 -14.73 0.18 17.32
N PHE A 4 -14.41 0.87 18.41
CA PHE A 4 -13.64 2.13 18.35
C PHE A 4 -12.24 1.88 17.78
N TYR A 5 -11.52 0.86 18.27
CA TYR A 5 -10.19 0.53 17.80
C TYR A 5 -10.19 0.08 16.34
N LYS A 6 -11.15 -0.79 15.95
CA LYS A 6 -11.31 -1.22 14.57
C LYS A 6 -11.44 -0.03 13.60
N LYS A 7 -12.38 0.86 13.88
CA LYS A 7 -12.64 2.02 13.01
C LYS A 7 -11.52 3.07 13.06
N ARG A 8 -10.92 3.27 14.24
CA ARG A 8 -9.91 4.32 14.42
C ARG A 8 -8.58 3.98 13.79
N PHE A 9 -8.13 2.72 13.89
CA PHE A 9 -6.80 2.27 13.50
C PHE A 9 -6.80 1.33 12.29
N ALA A 10 -7.92 1.16 11.59
CA ALA A 10 -8.06 0.30 10.40
C ALA A 10 -7.73 -1.19 10.66
N LEU A 11 -8.00 -1.69 11.86
CA LEU A 11 -7.65 -3.05 12.30
C LEU A 11 -8.68 -4.09 11.86
N THR A 12 -8.24 -5.35 11.86
CA THR A 12 -9.16 -6.50 11.74
C THR A 12 -10.03 -6.64 13.00
N ASP A 13 -11.10 -7.44 12.90
CA ASP A 13 -11.94 -7.76 14.09
C ASP A 13 -11.15 -8.47 15.19
N LYS A 14 -10.21 -9.33 14.81
CA LYS A 14 -9.31 -10.07 15.70
C LYS A 14 -8.30 -9.12 16.35
N GLY A 15 -7.64 -8.25 15.56
CA GLY A 15 -6.68 -7.28 16.04
C GLY A 15 -7.29 -6.27 17.00
N ALA A 16 -8.47 -5.72 16.67
CA ALA A 16 -9.19 -4.81 17.56
C ALA A 16 -9.61 -5.49 18.88
N GLY A 17 -9.98 -6.78 18.84
CA GLY A 17 -10.25 -7.58 20.02
C GLY A 17 -9.01 -7.80 20.89
N ASN A 18 -7.88 -8.09 20.27
CA ASN A 18 -6.60 -8.28 20.96
C ASN A 18 -6.10 -6.97 21.57
N LEU A 19 -6.19 -5.86 20.84
CA LEU A 19 -5.84 -4.53 21.34
C LEU A 19 -6.70 -4.12 22.56
N THR A 20 -7.98 -4.51 22.58
CA THR A 20 -8.85 -4.31 23.74
C THR A 20 -8.36 -5.10 24.96
N LYS A 21 -7.91 -6.34 24.76
CA LYS A 21 -7.34 -7.17 25.84
C LYS A 21 -6.00 -6.59 26.33
N ALA A 22 -5.15 -6.13 25.40
CA ALA A 22 -3.89 -5.46 25.73
C ALA A 22 -4.12 -4.20 26.57
N THR A 23 -5.12 -3.36 26.19
CA THR A 23 -5.51 -2.17 26.97
C THR A 23 -5.95 -2.53 28.40
N LEU A 24 -6.75 -3.60 28.54
CA LEU A 24 -7.20 -4.05 29.87
C LEU A 24 -6.04 -4.60 30.71
N SER A 25 -5.09 -5.28 30.07
CA SER A 25 -3.88 -5.77 30.70
C SER A 25 -3.01 -4.60 31.21
N SER A 26 -2.78 -3.57 30.38
CA SER A 26 -2.05 -2.36 30.78
C SER A 26 -2.74 -1.62 31.94
N PHE A 27 -4.07 -1.55 31.94
CA PHE A 27 -4.84 -1.01 33.08
C PHE A 27 -4.54 -1.80 34.37
N LEU A 28 -4.56 -3.13 34.33
CA LEU A 28 -4.24 -3.97 35.51
C LEU A 28 -2.79 -3.79 35.96
N THR A 29 -1.86 -3.63 35.01
CA THR A 29 -0.45 -3.34 35.31
C THR A 29 -0.31 -2.00 36.04
N TYR A 30 -1.03 -0.94 35.65
CA TYR A 30 -1.04 0.32 36.40
C TYR A 30 -1.56 0.13 37.85
N CYS A 31 -2.61 -0.67 38.04
CA CYS A 31 -3.15 -0.95 39.37
C CYS A 31 -2.13 -1.70 40.25
N ILE A 32 -1.47 -2.74 39.73
CA ILE A 32 -0.54 -3.55 40.52
C ILE A 32 0.74 -2.81 40.84
N ASN A 33 1.17 -1.90 39.98
CA ASN A 33 2.34 -1.04 40.23
C ASN A 33 2.16 -0.05 41.41
N MET A 34 0.95 0.08 41.96
CA MET A 34 0.69 0.82 43.20
C MET A 34 0.95 0.00 44.45
N LEU A 35 0.97 -1.34 44.38
CA LEU A 35 1.12 -2.20 45.57
C LEU A 35 2.42 -1.97 46.36
N PRO A 36 3.61 -1.76 45.74
CA PRO A 36 4.83 -1.44 46.46
C PRO A 36 4.72 -0.13 47.28
N ALA A 37 4.06 0.90 46.73
CA ALA A 37 3.82 2.16 47.43
C ALA A 37 2.85 1.95 48.61
N ILE A 38 1.82 1.14 48.44
CA ILE A 38 0.88 0.77 49.53
C ILE A 38 1.64 0.02 50.64
N LEU A 39 2.50 -0.94 50.28
CA LEU A 39 3.31 -1.69 51.26
C LEU A 39 4.22 -0.77 52.04
N LEU A 40 4.90 0.20 51.39
CA LEU A 40 5.74 1.20 52.03
C LEU A 40 4.93 2.05 53.01
N MET A 41 3.72 2.45 52.66
CA MET A 41 2.82 3.21 53.52
C MET A 41 2.39 2.41 54.76
N ILE A 42 2.06 1.14 54.62
CA ILE A 42 1.73 0.24 55.74
C ILE A 42 2.93 0.12 56.69
N PHE A 43 4.14 -0.07 56.13
CA PHE A 43 5.38 -0.12 56.95
C PHE A 43 5.66 1.19 57.68
N ALA A 44 5.55 2.32 56.99
CA ALA A 44 5.76 3.63 57.60
C ALA A 44 4.73 3.92 58.70
N GLN A 45 3.48 3.50 58.53
CA GLN A 45 2.46 3.64 59.58
C GLN A 45 2.80 2.79 60.82
N GLU A 46 3.25 1.56 60.62
CA GLU A 46 3.67 0.69 61.74
C GLU A 46 4.79 1.32 62.58
N VAL A 47 5.83 1.83 61.87
CA VAL A 47 6.96 2.47 62.54
C VAL A 47 6.54 3.73 63.35
N LEU A 48 5.60 4.54 62.83
CA LEU A 48 5.15 5.77 63.47
C LEU A 48 4.14 5.53 64.61
N GLU A 49 3.31 4.50 64.50
CA GLU A 49 2.25 4.21 65.46
C GLU A 49 2.64 3.10 66.46
N ASN A 50 3.89 2.60 66.41
CA ASN A 50 4.41 1.49 67.21
C ASN A 50 3.52 0.25 67.17
N ILE A 51 2.98 -0.07 66.00
CA ILE A 51 2.19 -1.29 65.76
C ILE A 51 3.17 -2.39 65.31
N ASP A 52 3.28 -3.46 66.05
CA ASP A 52 4.23 -4.56 65.76
C ASP A 52 3.58 -5.61 64.86
N LYS A 53 3.78 -5.54 63.55
CA LYS A 53 3.44 -6.59 62.58
C LYS A 53 4.62 -7.52 62.38
N SER A 54 4.34 -8.81 62.21
CA SER A 54 5.42 -9.78 62.04
C SER A 54 6.18 -9.58 60.73
N ASN A 55 7.50 -9.79 60.72
CA ASN A 55 8.33 -9.82 59.52
C ASN A 55 7.77 -10.76 58.44
N GLY A 56 7.08 -11.85 58.85
CA GLY A 56 6.42 -12.78 57.95
C GLY A 56 5.32 -12.13 57.12
N PHE A 57 4.60 -11.10 57.63
CA PHE A 57 3.62 -10.34 56.87
C PHE A 57 4.24 -9.59 55.72
N TYR A 58 5.34 -8.87 55.95
CA TYR A 58 6.03 -8.09 54.91
C TYR A 58 6.66 -8.97 53.85
N ILE A 59 7.27 -10.10 54.26
CA ILE A 59 7.85 -11.07 53.36
C ILE A 59 6.72 -11.69 52.48
N ALA A 60 5.64 -12.15 53.10
CA ALA A 60 4.53 -12.74 52.37
C ALA A 60 3.88 -11.74 51.38
N PHE A 61 3.60 -10.51 51.81
CA PHE A 61 3.04 -9.46 50.95
C PHE A 61 3.97 -9.14 49.77
N SER A 62 5.28 -8.98 50.04
CA SER A 62 6.26 -8.70 49.00
C SER A 62 6.36 -9.82 48.00
N VAL A 63 6.42 -11.08 48.44
CA VAL A 63 6.49 -12.25 47.55
C VAL A 63 5.20 -12.36 46.72
N LEU A 64 4.03 -12.22 47.33
CA LEU A 64 2.76 -12.24 46.59
C LEU A 64 2.66 -11.13 45.54
N THR A 65 3.11 -9.90 45.92
CA THR A 65 3.15 -8.77 45.00
C THR A 65 4.08 -9.05 43.81
N LEU A 66 5.27 -9.58 44.06
CA LEU A 66 6.23 -9.91 43.00
C LEU A 66 5.67 -11.02 42.06
N ILE A 67 5.06 -12.06 42.63
CA ILE A 67 4.41 -13.12 41.82
C ILE A 67 3.27 -12.53 40.98
N ALA A 68 2.42 -11.72 41.57
CA ALA A 68 1.30 -11.10 40.86
C ALA A 68 1.79 -10.14 39.76
N MET A 69 2.83 -9.34 40.03
CA MET A 69 3.49 -8.48 39.03
C MET A 69 4.07 -9.31 37.88
N TYR A 70 4.79 -10.39 38.20
CA TYR A 70 5.36 -11.27 37.17
C TYR A 70 4.28 -11.86 36.25
N ILE A 71 3.21 -12.39 36.85
CA ILE A 71 2.09 -12.97 36.07
C ILE A 71 1.44 -11.92 35.18
N LEU A 72 1.09 -10.75 35.72
CA LEU A 72 0.42 -9.69 34.97
C LEU A 72 1.31 -9.11 33.88
N LEU A 73 2.61 -8.87 34.18
CA LEU A 73 3.56 -8.39 33.18
C LEU A 73 3.79 -9.43 32.07
N SER A 74 3.83 -10.72 32.39
CA SER A 74 3.91 -11.78 31.38
C SER A 74 2.67 -11.82 30.46
N ILE A 75 1.47 -11.66 31.05
CA ILE A 75 0.21 -11.59 30.27
C ILE A 75 0.21 -10.31 29.42
N GLU A 76 0.60 -9.18 29.96
CA GLU A 76 0.69 -7.91 29.25
C GLU A 76 1.66 -8.03 28.07
N TYR A 77 2.85 -8.57 28.32
CA TYR A 77 3.87 -8.79 27.28
C TYR A 77 3.32 -9.63 26.11
N ASP A 78 2.68 -10.77 26.41
CA ASP A 78 2.07 -11.60 25.36
C ASP A 78 0.99 -10.83 24.57
N LYS A 79 0.13 -10.07 25.26
CA LYS A 79 -0.94 -9.31 24.59
C LYS A 79 -0.43 -8.09 23.83
N LEU A 80 0.66 -7.48 24.26
CA LEU A 80 1.28 -6.34 23.57
C LEU A 80 2.09 -6.76 22.35
N TYR A 81 2.85 -7.84 22.42
CA TYR A 81 3.80 -8.20 21.36
C TYR A 81 3.32 -9.32 20.46
N SER A 82 3.07 -10.52 21.01
CA SER A 82 2.73 -11.69 20.18
C SER A 82 1.50 -11.48 19.30
N THR A 83 0.45 -10.84 19.84
CA THR A 83 -0.78 -10.59 19.08
C THR A 83 -0.66 -9.42 18.10
N THR A 84 0.20 -8.46 18.39
CA THR A 84 0.43 -7.29 17.54
C THR A 84 1.18 -7.67 16.27
N TYR A 85 2.24 -8.48 16.39
CA TYR A 85 2.97 -8.96 15.22
C TYR A 85 2.10 -9.80 14.27
N GLN A 86 1.18 -10.62 14.82
CA GLN A 86 0.21 -11.35 14.00
C GLN A 86 -0.74 -10.40 13.27
N GLU A 87 -1.26 -9.38 13.95
CA GLU A 87 -2.14 -8.38 13.30
C GLU A 87 -1.41 -7.59 12.22
N SER A 88 -0.15 -7.23 12.45
CA SER A 88 0.67 -6.55 11.45
C SER A 88 0.86 -7.40 10.19
N ALA A 89 1.15 -8.69 10.35
CA ALA A 89 1.23 -9.62 9.24
C ALA A 89 -0.12 -9.75 8.50
N ASP A 90 -1.22 -9.92 9.23
CA ASP A 90 -2.58 -10.00 8.68
C ASP A 90 -2.94 -8.71 7.92
N LEU A 91 -2.56 -7.53 8.42
CA LEU A 91 -2.77 -6.24 7.74
C LEU A 91 -1.97 -6.13 6.44
N ARG A 92 -0.69 -6.55 6.44
CA ARG A 92 0.14 -6.55 5.22
C ARG A 92 -0.44 -7.47 4.15
N ILE A 93 -0.79 -8.71 4.53
CA ILE A 93 -1.40 -9.68 3.62
C ILE A 93 -2.71 -9.12 3.04
N ARG A 94 -3.61 -8.66 3.89
CA ARG A 94 -4.90 -8.09 3.46
C ARG A 94 -4.73 -6.87 2.56
N THR A 95 -3.77 -6.00 2.86
CA THR A 95 -3.50 -4.82 2.01
C THR A 95 -2.97 -5.25 0.65
N ALA A 96 -2.06 -6.25 0.60
CA ALA A 96 -1.56 -6.82 -0.65
C ALA A 96 -2.69 -7.51 -1.45
N GLU A 97 -3.57 -8.27 -0.80
CA GLU A 97 -4.75 -8.88 -1.42
C GLU A 97 -5.71 -7.83 -1.99
N ASN A 98 -5.95 -6.73 -1.25
CA ASN A 98 -6.77 -5.63 -1.77
C ASN A 98 -6.12 -4.98 -3.00
N LEU A 99 -4.81 -4.69 -2.92
CA LEU A 99 -4.07 -4.13 -4.05
C LEU A 99 -4.14 -5.03 -5.29
N SER A 100 -4.05 -6.35 -5.13
CA SER A 100 -4.13 -7.28 -6.28
C SER A 100 -5.49 -7.28 -6.98
N LYS A 101 -6.55 -6.79 -6.32
CA LYS A 101 -7.91 -6.69 -6.86
C LYS A 101 -8.29 -5.30 -7.36
N LEU A 102 -7.35 -4.34 -7.28
CA LEU A 102 -7.59 -2.99 -7.79
C LEU A 102 -7.36 -2.93 -9.30
N PRO A 103 -8.12 -2.07 -10.01
CA PRO A 103 -7.89 -1.85 -11.44
C PRO A 103 -6.53 -1.21 -11.69
N LEU A 104 -5.94 -1.45 -12.87
CA LEU A 104 -4.65 -0.87 -13.25
C LEU A 104 -4.70 0.68 -13.23
N SER A 105 -5.88 1.27 -13.41
CA SER A 105 -6.11 2.71 -13.30
C SER A 105 -5.74 3.28 -11.93
N TYR A 106 -5.81 2.48 -10.87
CA TYR A 106 -5.35 2.89 -9.55
C TYR A 106 -3.82 3.07 -9.53
N PHE A 107 -3.08 2.10 -10.05
CA PHE A 107 -1.61 2.13 -10.07
C PHE A 107 -1.05 3.20 -11.00
N SER A 108 -1.78 3.58 -12.06
CA SER A 108 -1.35 4.67 -12.94
C SER A 108 -1.52 6.08 -12.33
N LYS A 109 -2.31 6.19 -11.25
CA LYS A 109 -2.56 7.45 -10.51
C LYS A 109 -1.77 7.56 -9.21
N HIS A 110 -1.18 6.46 -8.74
CA HIS A 110 -0.46 6.38 -7.48
C HIS A 110 0.96 5.89 -7.73
N ASP A 111 1.91 6.50 -7.05
CA ASP A 111 3.30 6.06 -7.12
C ASP A 111 3.45 4.69 -6.45
N ILE A 112 4.13 3.76 -7.12
CA ILE A 112 4.41 2.41 -6.63
C ILE A 112 5.27 2.48 -5.36
N SER A 113 6.18 3.44 -5.26
CA SER A 113 7.02 3.65 -4.08
C SER A 113 6.19 4.04 -2.86
N ASP A 114 5.15 4.87 -3.03
CA ASP A 114 4.21 5.27 -1.97
C ASP A 114 3.37 4.08 -1.46
N LEU A 115 2.92 3.22 -2.38
CA LEU A 115 2.20 1.99 -2.03
C LEU A 115 3.09 0.99 -1.27
N SER A 116 4.34 0.83 -1.72
CA SER A 116 5.33 0.00 -1.03
C SER A 116 5.63 0.55 0.37
N GLN A 117 5.82 1.87 0.51
CA GLN A 117 6.02 2.53 1.80
C GLN A 117 4.83 2.30 2.75
N THR A 118 3.60 2.34 2.23
CA THR A 118 2.41 2.08 3.06
C THR A 118 2.39 0.66 3.60
N ILE A 119 2.72 -0.35 2.79
CA ILE A 119 2.75 -1.76 3.24
C ILE A 119 3.89 -2.00 4.22
N MET A 120 5.07 -1.45 3.98
CA MET A 120 6.27 -1.75 4.76
C MET A 120 6.38 -0.85 6.00
N SER A 121 6.39 0.47 5.82
CA SER A 121 6.70 1.44 6.87
C SER A 121 5.48 1.94 7.63
N ASP A 122 4.34 2.17 6.96
CA ASP A 122 3.17 2.72 7.67
C ASP A 122 2.52 1.66 8.56
N ILE A 123 2.43 0.41 8.10
CA ILE A 123 1.93 -0.72 8.92
C ILE A 123 2.90 -1.00 10.08
N GLU A 124 4.22 -0.88 9.88
CA GLU A 124 5.20 -0.98 10.97
C GLU A 124 4.98 0.09 12.05
N GLY A 125 4.71 1.33 11.65
CA GLY A 125 4.35 2.38 12.59
C GLY A 125 3.08 2.07 13.39
N ILE A 126 2.06 1.49 12.75
CA ILE A 126 0.83 1.05 13.43
C ILE A 126 1.14 -0.10 14.40
N GLU A 127 1.95 -1.07 14.00
CA GLU A 127 2.44 -2.17 14.83
C GLU A 127 3.14 -1.66 16.08
N HIS A 128 4.09 -0.72 15.92
CA HIS A 128 4.80 -0.12 17.04
C HIS A 128 3.85 0.57 18.03
N ALA A 129 2.90 1.33 17.56
CA ALA A 129 1.94 1.99 18.43
C ALA A 129 0.96 1.01 19.11
N MET A 130 0.60 -0.08 18.46
CA MET A 130 -0.23 -1.13 19.06
C MET A 130 0.48 -1.85 20.19
N SER A 131 1.80 -2.02 20.12
CA SER A 131 2.60 -2.66 21.15
C SER A 131 3.07 -1.73 22.26
N HIS A 132 3.29 -0.43 21.98
CA HIS A 132 3.92 0.48 22.91
C HIS A 132 2.99 1.58 23.43
N SER A 133 2.10 2.14 22.62
CA SER A 133 1.42 3.39 22.91
C SER A 133 -0.07 3.26 23.14
N ILE A 134 -0.82 2.67 22.21
CA ILE A 134 -2.29 2.61 22.27
C ILE A 134 -2.80 1.92 23.54
N PRO A 135 -2.29 0.72 23.92
CA PRO A 135 -2.75 0.04 25.13
C PRO A 135 -2.43 0.81 26.41
N LYS A 136 -1.25 1.44 26.49
CA LYS A 136 -0.84 2.24 27.66
C LYS A 136 -1.69 3.48 27.80
N VAL A 137 -1.95 4.21 26.71
CA VAL A 137 -2.85 5.38 26.72
C VAL A 137 -4.27 4.96 27.13
N GLY A 138 -4.79 3.88 26.55
CA GLY A 138 -6.10 3.33 26.90
C GLY A 138 -6.18 2.82 28.35
N GLY A 139 -5.15 2.11 28.81
CA GLY A 139 -5.01 1.64 30.19
C GLY A 139 -4.98 2.80 31.18
N MET A 140 -4.23 3.87 30.88
CA MET A 140 -4.17 5.08 31.70
C MET A 140 -5.52 5.81 31.75
N ALA A 141 -6.25 5.86 30.63
CA ALA A 141 -7.59 6.44 30.57
C ALA A 141 -8.61 5.71 31.46
N LEU A 142 -8.40 4.41 31.72
CA LEU A 142 -9.20 3.63 32.68
C LEU A 142 -8.68 3.79 34.12
N PHE A 143 -7.37 3.82 34.30
CA PHE A 143 -6.70 3.90 35.60
C PHE A 143 -6.90 5.25 36.29
N PHE A 144 -6.75 6.36 35.53
CA PHE A 144 -6.78 7.71 36.12
C PHE A 144 -8.11 8.06 36.84
N PRO A 145 -9.31 7.74 36.30
CA PRO A 145 -10.55 7.94 37.04
C PRO A 145 -10.63 7.11 38.32
N LEU A 146 -10.19 5.84 38.27
CA LEU A 146 -10.19 4.95 39.42
C LEU A 146 -9.35 5.51 40.58
N ILE A 147 -8.09 5.83 40.28
CA ILE A 147 -7.18 6.37 41.33
C ILE A 147 -7.64 7.74 41.81
N SER A 148 -8.21 8.58 40.97
CA SER A 148 -8.78 9.88 41.34
C SER A 148 -9.92 9.74 42.35
N ILE A 149 -10.84 8.79 42.12
CA ILE A 149 -11.92 8.50 43.08
C ILE A 149 -11.35 8.02 44.41
N MET A 150 -10.36 7.13 44.41
CA MET A 150 -9.71 6.64 45.64
C MET A 150 -9.04 7.78 46.41
N MET A 151 -8.37 8.70 45.74
CA MET A 151 -7.74 9.86 46.36
C MET A 151 -8.76 10.84 46.96
N LEU A 152 -9.88 11.08 46.29
CA LEU A 152 -10.96 11.94 46.79
C LEU A 152 -11.63 11.34 48.04
N VAL A 153 -11.83 10.00 48.04
CA VAL A 153 -12.39 9.28 49.21
C VAL A 153 -11.47 9.37 50.42
N GLY A 154 -10.13 9.33 50.20
CA GLY A 154 -9.14 9.46 51.25
C GLY A 154 -9.12 10.84 51.87
N ASN A 155 -8.95 11.89 51.11
CA ASN A 155 -9.06 13.31 51.53
C ASN A 155 -9.36 14.18 50.30
N VAL A 156 -10.49 14.88 50.31
CA VAL A 156 -10.95 15.69 49.18
C VAL A 156 -9.94 16.80 48.81
N LYS A 157 -9.39 17.53 49.81
CA LYS A 157 -8.46 18.63 49.55
C LYS A 157 -7.17 18.14 48.92
N MET A 158 -6.61 17.05 49.44
CA MET A 158 -5.41 16.41 48.92
C MET A 158 -5.66 15.77 47.53
N GLY A 159 -6.79 15.10 47.36
CA GLY A 159 -7.19 14.53 46.05
C GLY A 159 -7.28 15.61 44.97
N LEU A 160 -7.95 16.74 45.26
CA LEU A 160 -8.05 17.86 44.32
C LEU A 160 -6.67 18.49 44.02
N ALA A 161 -5.78 18.54 45.01
CA ALA A 161 -4.42 19.05 44.84
C ALA A 161 -3.59 18.23 43.83
N VAL A 162 -3.85 16.94 43.73
CA VAL A 162 -3.25 16.07 42.68
C VAL A 162 -4.01 16.16 41.37
N ILE A 163 -5.34 16.00 41.37
CA ILE A 163 -6.17 15.80 40.19
C ILE A 163 -6.19 17.05 39.29
N ILE A 164 -6.37 18.26 39.89
CA ILE A 164 -6.53 19.49 39.09
C ILE A 164 -5.28 19.79 38.24
N PRO A 165 -4.04 19.86 38.81
CA PRO A 165 -2.85 20.12 38.01
C PRO A 165 -2.57 18.97 36.99
N THR A 166 -2.90 17.73 37.37
CA THR A 166 -2.77 16.56 36.46
C THR A 166 -3.67 16.71 35.25
N ILE A 167 -4.94 17.07 35.43
CA ILE A 167 -5.86 17.33 34.31
C ILE A 167 -5.35 18.50 33.47
N LEU A 168 -4.92 19.59 34.08
CA LEU A 168 -4.37 20.74 33.39
C LEU A 168 -3.15 20.35 32.54
N SER A 169 -2.25 19.53 33.09
CA SER A 169 -1.10 19.05 32.30
C SER A 169 -1.49 18.25 31.09
N PHE A 170 -2.55 17.43 31.21
CA PHE A 170 -2.98 16.57 30.11
C PHE A 170 -3.75 17.33 28.99
N ILE A 171 -4.43 18.42 29.35
CA ILE A 171 -5.34 19.12 28.42
C ILE A 171 -4.61 19.74 27.22
N PHE A 172 -3.32 20.08 27.39
CA PHE A 172 -2.49 20.64 26.31
C PHE A 172 -2.28 19.66 25.15
N ILE A 173 -2.25 18.34 25.42
CA ILE A 173 -1.99 17.32 24.39
C ILE A 173 -3.15 17.22 23.40
N PRO A 174 -4.42 16.97 23.79
CA PRO A 174 -5.53 16.94 22.82
C PRO A 174 -5.77 18.28 22.12
N LEU A 175 -5.48 19.43 22.79
CA LEU A 175 -5.59 20.75 22.15
C LEU A 175 -4.56 20.93 21.03
N SER A 176 -3.36 20.37 21.16
CA SER A 176 -2.32 20.45 20.14
C SER A 176 -2.57 19.56 18.93
N LYS A 177 -3.45 18.56 19.03
CA LYS A 177 -3.67 17.52 18.00
C LYS A 177 -3.77 18.08 16.58
N LYS A 178 -4.61 19.11 16.36
CA LYS A 178 -4.81 19.69 15.03
C LYS A 178 -3.49 20.25 14.46
N HIS A 179 -2.68 20.85 15.32
CA HIS A 179 -1.41 21.44 14.93
C HIS A 179 -0.34 20.39 14.66
N SER A 180 -0.19 19.42 15.56
CA SER A 180 0.74 18.29 15.41
C SER A 180 0.43 17.47 14.17
N VAL A 181 -0.83 17.06 13.96
CA VAL A 181 -1.23 16.30 12.74
C VAL A 181 -0.99 17.12 11.46
N LYS A 182 -1.20 18.45 11.48
CA LYS A 182 -0.91 19.29 10.31
C LYS A 182 0.60 19.34 10.02
N GLY A 183 1.42 19.49 11.05
CA GLY A 183 2.88 19.47 10.92
C GLY A 183 3.40 18.15 10.34
N GLU A 184 2.87 17.03 10.84
CA GLU A 184 3.19 15.70 10.34
C GLU A 184 2.78 15.49 8.88
N LYS A 185 1.56 15.88 8.50
CA LYS A 185 1.12 15.79 7.10
C LYS A 185 2.04 16.57 6.16
N GLU A 186 2.46 17.77 6.57
CA GLU A 186 3.39 18.58 5.79
C GLU A 186 4.77 17.93 5.70
N TYR A 187 5.29 17.39 6.80
CA TYR A 187 6.56 16.66 6.82
C TYR A 187 6.52 15.44 5.91
N TYR A 188 5.47 14.59 6.02
CA TYR A 188 5.31 13.43 5.15
C TYR A 188 5.18 13.79 3.68
N ARG A 189 4.51 14.92 3.36
CA ARG A 189 4.43 15.40 1.97
C ARG A 189 5.82 15.73 1.41
N VAL A 190 6.61 16.49 2.17
CA VAL A 190 7.97 16.88 1.75
C VAL A 190 8.91 15.68 1.71
N LEU A 191 8.79 14.74 2.64
CA LEU A 191 9.56 13.49 2.64
C LEU A 191 9.31 12.68 1.36
N ARG A 192 8.06 12.62 0.92
CA ARG A 192 7.69 11.96 -0.34
C ARG A 192 8.30 12.67 -1.55
N GLU A 193 8.14 14.00 -1.65
CA GLU A 193 8.74 14.80 -2.71
C GLU A 193 10.26 14.60 -2.79
N ASN A 194 10.94 14.45 -1.64
CA ASN A 194 12.35 14.13 -1.58
C ASN A 194 12.66 12.71 -2.10
N SER A 195 11.85 11.72 -1.71
CA SER A 195 12.00 10.33 -2.17
C SER A 195 11.82 10.22 -3.68
N GLU A 196 10.78 10.85 -4.24
CA GLU A 196 10.52 10.91 -5.68
C GLU A 196 11.69 11.56 -6.42
N SER A 197 12.21 12.69 -5.90
CA SER A 197 13.37 13.35 -6.51
C SER A 197 14.64 12.51 -6.44
N PHE A 198 14.82 11.74 -5.37
CA PHE A 198 15.97 10.84 -5.24
C PHE A 198 15.87 9.68 -6.23
N GLN A 199 14.69 9.10 -6.37
CA GLN A 199 14.42 8.04 -7.33
C GLN A 199 14.64 8.52 -8.78
N GLU A 200 14.08 9.69 -9.14
CA GLU A 200 14.28 10.32 -10.46
C GLU A 200 15.77 10.52 -10.77
N ASN A 201 16.55 11.01 -9.80
CA ASN A 201 17.99 11.17 -9.98
C ASN A 201 18.73 9.84 -10.19
N ILE A 202 18.27 8.74 -9.58
CA ILE A 202 18.85 7.41 -9.80
C ILE A 202 18.48 6.89 -11.19
N GLU A 203 17.22 6.99 -11.57
CA GLU A 203 16.71 6.52 -12.85
C GLU A 203 17.33 7.27 -14.04
N MET A 204 17.54 8.58 -13.89
CA MET A 204 18.11 9.46 -14.93
C MET A 204 19.63 9.61 -14.86
N GLN A 205 20.36 8.70 -14.18
CA GLN A 205 21.82 8.82 -14.02
C GLN A 205 22.58 8.85 -15.34
N MET A 206 22.09 8.16 -16.37
CA MET A 206 22.72 8.12 -17.68
C MET A 206 22.60 9.48 -18.38
N GLU A 207 21.43 10.06 -18.37
CA GLU A 207 21.14 11.39 -18.94
C GLU A 207 21.88 12.48 -18.17
N ILE A 208 21.85 12.44 -16.84
CA ILE A 208 22.56 13.40 -15.98
C ILE A 208 24.07 13.42 -16.32
N LYS A 209 24.68 12.24 -16.49
CA LYS A 209 26.09 12.13 -16.89
C LYS A 209 26.33 12.55 -18.35
N ALA A 210 25.46 12.13 -19.27
CA ALA A 210 25.60 12.43 -20.70
C ALA A 210 25.52 13.93 -20.98
N TYR A 211 24.68 14.65 -20.24
CA TYR A 211 24.50 16.09 -20.40
C TYR A 211 25.32 16.96 -19.40
N GLY A 212 26.11 16.33 -18.51
CA GLY A 212 26.96 17.04 -17.56
C GLY A 212 26.19 17.77 -16.44
N LEU A 213 24.98 17.34 -16.10
CA LEU A 213 24.08 17.99 -15.15
C LEU A 213 24.32 17.58 -13.67
N SER A 214 25.39 16.83 -13.38
CA SER A 214 25.60 16.21 -12.06
C SER A 214 25.64 17.21 -10.90
N GLU A 215 26.29 18.38 -11.08
CA GLU A 215 26.36 19.38 -10.00
C GLU A 215 25.01 20.10 -9.81
N GLU A 216 24.31 20.45 -10.89
CA GLU A 216 23.00 21.09 -10.83
C GLU A 216 21.96 20.20 -10.14
N MET A 217 21.92 18.92 -10.51
CA MET A 217 21.00 17.94 -9.90
C MET A 217 21.31 17.69 -8.42
N LYS A 218 22.59 17.64 -8.05
CA LYS A 218 23.04 17.52 -6.67
C LYS A 218 22.64 18.74 -5.83
N GLU A 219 22.81 19.93 -6.36
CA GLU A 219 22.45 21.18 -5.67
C GLU A 219 20.93 21.26 -5.45
N ASN A 220 20.13 20.93 -6.47
CA ASN A 220 18.67 20.84 -6.39
C ASN A 220 18.21 19.81 -5.33
N LEU A 221 18.84 18.63 -5.32
CA LEU A 221 18.52 17.58 -4.34
C LEU A 221 18.84 18.05 -2.92
N TYR A 222 19.99 18.69 -2.69
CA TYR A 222 20.37 19.23 -1.40
C TYR A 222 19.42 20.33 -0.93
N GLU A 223 18.97 21.24 -1.82
CA GLU A 223 17.99 22.26 -1.48
C GLU A 223 16.65 21.65 -1.02
N LYS A 224 16.17 20.62 -1.73
CA LYS A 224 14.95 19.89 -1.35
C LYS A 224 15.10 19.19 0.00
N MET A 225 16.23 18.53 0.23
CA MET A 225 16.52 17.86 1.50
C MET A 225 16.59 18.85 2.67
N ASP A 226 17.29 20.00 2.50
CA ASP A 226 17.39 21.06 3.51
C ASP A 226 16.02 21.68 3.83
N LYS A 227 15.17 21.86 2.80
CA LYS A 227 13.78 22.27 3.00
C LYS A 227 12.99 21.23 3.82
N GLY A 228 13.17 19.95 3.53
CA GLY A 228 12.55 18.86 4.26
C GLY A 228 12.95 18.84 5.73
N GLU A 229 14.24 19.00 6.01
CA GLU A 229 14.78 19.06 7.37
C GLU A 229 14.25 20.26 8.15
N LYS A 230 14.13 21.44 7.52
CA LYS A 230 13.53 22.63 8.14
C LYS A 230 12.06 22.42 8.53
N VAL A 231 11.29 21.73 7.68
CA VAL A 231 9.88 21.38 7.96
C VAL A 231 9.81 20.41 9.13
N HIS A 232 10.67 19.38 9.14
CA HIS A 232 10.77 18.39 10.21
C HIS A 232 11.12 19.06 11.55
N LEU A 233 12.20 19.82 11.58
CA LEU A 233 12.62 20.55 12.79
C LEU A 233 11.51 21.47 13.34
N LYS A 234 10.78 22.16 12.47
CA LYS A 234 9.66 23.01 12.91
C LYS A 234 8.53 22.20 13.56
N ALA A 235 8.19 21.03 13.01
CA ALA A 235 7.20 20.14 13.58
C ALA A 235 7.65 19.61 14.94
N GLU A 236 8.89 19.11 15.03
CA GLU A 236 9.49 18.56 16.26
C GLU A 236 9.63 19.62 17.37
N ILE A 237 10.16 20.80 17.07
CA ILE A 237 10.27 21.89 18.06
C ILE A 237 8.89 22.25 18.62
N THR A 238 7.87 22.29 17.78
CA THR A 238 6.50 22.58 18.21
C THR A 238 6.00 21.51 19.18
N ASN A 239 6.21 20.23 18.86
CA ASN A 239 5.80 19.12 19.71
C ASN A 239 6.57 19.09 21.05
N ILE A 240 7.88 19.35 21.01
CA ILE A 240 8.73 19.46 22.20
C ILE A 240 8.24 20.61 23.13
N LEU A 241 7.90 21.77 22.57
CA LEU A 241 7.38 22.90 23.37
C LEU A 241 6.06 22.53 24.06
N ILE A 242 5.14 21.86 23.36
CA ILE A 242 3.86 21.41 23.92
C ILE A 242 4.09 20.42 25.06
N MET A 243 4.95 19.42 24.82
CA MET A 243 5.31 18.42 25.84
C MET A 243 5.99 19.07 27.05
N SER A 244 6.90 20.03 26.83
CA SER A 244 7.59 20.75 27.92
C SER A 244 6.63 21.55 28.78
N ILE A 245 5.69 22.30 28.17
CA ILE A 245 4.64 23.01 28.90
C ILE A 245 3.79 22.04 29.70
N SER A 246 3.34 20.95 29.08
CA SER A 246 2.59 19.91 29.78
C SER A 246 3.34 19.31 30.95
N SER A 247 4.65 19.05 30.83
CA SER A 247 5.50 18.52 31.90
C SER A 247 5.69 19.49 33.05
N ILE A 248 5.79 20.80 32.78
CA ILE A 248 5.82 21.83 33.83
C ILE A 248 4.58 21.73 34.71
N PHE A 249 3.37 21.60 34.13
CA PHE A 249 2.16 21.43 34.93
C PHE A 249 2.12 20.10 35.70
N SER A 250 2.75 19.03 35.21
CA SER A 250 2.92 17.78 35.96
C SER A 250 3.79 17.97 37.20
N PHE A 251 4.86 18.79 37.14
CA PHE A 251 5.70 19.12 38.28
C PHE A 251 5.00 20.07 39.27
N ILE A 252 4.19 21.01 38.78
CA ILE A 252 3.38 21.89 39.62
C ILE A 252 2.44 21.08 40.51
N SER A 253 1.95 19.92 40.05
CA SER A 253 1.13 19.00 40.85
C SER A 253 1.83 18.64 42.19
N LEU A 254 3.12 18.29 42.14
CA LEU A 254 3.88 17.96 43.36
C LEU A 254 4.01 19.15 44.32
N ALA A 255 4.28 20.34 43.77
CA ALA A 255 4.38 21.55 44.58
C ALA A 255 3.05 21.91 45.27
N VAL A 256 1.93 21.78 44.55
CA VAL A 256 0.58 22.01 45.09
C VAL A 256 0.24 21.01 46.18
N VAL A 257 0.57 19.72 45.99
CA VAL A 257 0.37 18.66 46.99
C VAL A 257 1.17 18.97 48.28
N ILE A 258 2.43 19.40 48.15
CA ILE A 258 3.25 19.81 49.33
C ILE A 258 2.61 21.00 50.01
N PHE A 259 2.27 22.05 49.26
CA PHE A 259 1.70 23.27 49.84
C PHE A 259 0.39 23.00 50.58
N VAL A 260 -0.56 22.30 49.93
CA VAL A 260 -1.84 21.95 50.56
C VAL A 260 -1.64 21.01 51.74
N GLY A 261 -0.79 19.99 51.60
CA GLY A 261 -0.54 19.01 52.65
C GLY A 261 0.10 19.59 53.90
N VAL A 262 1.10 20.48 53.73
CA VAL A 262 1.73 21.19 54.88
C VAL A 262 0.70 22.04 55.63
N ASN A 263 -0.17 22.79 54.93
CA ASN A 263 -1.24 23.56 55.54
C ASN A 263 -2.22 22.67 56.34
N LEU A 264 -2.57 21.50 55.78
CA LEU A 264 -3.47 20.53 56.44
C LEU A 264 -2.79 19.86 57.66
N ILE A 265 -1.48 19.68 57.67
CA ILE A 265 -0.73 19.19 58.83
C ILE A 265 -0.72 20.26 59.93
N ILE A 266 -0.45 21.52 59.57
CA ILE A 266 -0.48 22.64 60.55
C ILE A 266 -1.86 22.79 61.18
N SER A 267 -2.95 22.63 60.39
CA SER A 267 -4.33 22.64 60.91
C SER A 267 -4.73 21.34 61.61
N LYS A 268 -3.83 20.34 61.69
CA LYS A 268 -4.07 19.01 62.31
C LYS A 268 -5.21 18.22 61.64
N GLU A 269 -5.51 18.48 60.39
CA GLU A 269 -6.53 17.75 59.61
C GLU A 269 -5.99 16.41 59.07
N ILE A 270 -4.67 16.31 58.82
CA ILE A 270 -4.02 15.09 58.32
C ILE A 270 -2.71 14.84 59.09
N SER A 271 -2.24 13.58 59.10
CA SER A 271 -0.92 13.24 59.61
C SER A 271 0.17 13.46 58.52
N PRO A 272 1.47 13.65 58.92
CA PRO A 272 2.57 13.70 57.97
C PRO A 272 2.64 12.46 57.04
N LEU A 273 2.25 11.29 57.55
CA LEU A 273 2.19 10.05 56.77
C LEU A 273 1.23 10.16 55.57
N TYR A 274 0.07 10.81 55.76
CA TYR A 274 -0.89 11.06 54.70
C TYR A 274 -0.28 11.91 53.56
N LEU A 275 0.48 12.96 53.91
CA LEU A 275 1.19 13.77 52.92
C LEU A 275 2.17 12.92 52.10
N VAL A 276 2.97 12.08 52.77
CA VAL A 276 3.93 11.18 52.11
C VAL A 276 3.20 10.23 51.13
N GLY A 277 2.05 9.65 51.57
CA GLY A 277 1.24 8.77 50.70
C GLY A 277 0.73 9.47 49.46
N TYR A 278 0.19 10.68 49.58
CA TYR A 278 -0.29 11.46 48.43
C TYR A 278 0.86 11.91 47.53
N LEU A 279 2.05 12.21 48.05
CA LEU A 279 3.24 12.52 47.26
C LEU A 279 3.69 11.30 46.42
N LEU A 280 3.79 10.13 47.06
CA LEU A 280 4.14 8.89 46.35
C LEU A 280 3.13 8.56 45.25
N ALA A 281 1.83 8.70 45.53
CA ALA A 281 0.80 8.50 44.55
C ALA A 281 0.87 9.53 43.43
N ALA A 282 1.08 10.81 43.74
CA ALA A 282 1.23 11.88 42.74
C ALA A 282 2.44 11.66 41.83
N MET A 283 3.59 11.21 42.38
CA MET A 283 4.78 10.86 41.59
C MET A 283 4.50 9.70 40.62
N LYS A 284 3.86 8.64 41.11
CA LYS A 284 3.51 7.48 40.28
C LYS A 284 2.51 7.82 39.18
N ILE A 285 1.49 8.63 39.49
CA ILE A 285 0.53 9.13 38.52
C ILE A 285 1.23 9.98 37.46
N LYS A 286 2.12 10.89 37.88
CA LYS A 286 2.93 11.75 37.02
C LYS A 286 3.71 10.91 35.99
N ASP A 287 4.51 9.94 36.44
CA ASP A 287 5.35 9.12 35.59
C ASP A 287 4.52 8.32 34.56
N SER A 288 3.41 7.72 35.01
CA SER A 288 2.50 6.98 34.16
C SER A 288 1.76 7.89 33.16
N LEU A 289 1.43 9.11 33.58
CA LEU A 289 0.78 10.11 32.74
C LEU A 289 1.73 10.65 31.66
N ASP A 290 2.99 10.93 32.02
CA ASP A 290 3.99 11.46 31.10
C ASP A 290 4.25 10.41 30.00
N ALA A 291 4.39 9.12 30.32
CA ALA A 291 4.46 8.04 29.35
C ALA A 291 3.18 7.93 28.46
N SER A 292 2.00 8.19 29.04
CA SER A 292 0.73 8.21 28.29
C SER A 292 0.65 9.40 27.33
N LYS A 293 1.20 10.56 27.69
CA LYS A 293 1.27 11.75 26.81
C LYS A 293 2.17 11.49 25.60
N GLU A 294 3.35 10.89 25.81
CA GLU A 294 4.24 10.48 24.72
C GLU A 294 3.52 9.51 23.75
N GLY A 295 2.86 8.48 24.29
CA GLY A 295 2.07 7.56 23.49
C GLY A 295 0.91 8.25 22.75
N MET A 296 0.30 9.29 23.31
CA MET A 296 -0.76 10.05 22.63
C MET A 296 -0.22 10.90 21.48
N MET A 297 0.98 11.48 21.62
CA MET A 297 1.67 12.16 20.52
C MET A 297 2.00 11.19 19.39
N GLU A 298 2.51 10.00 19.71
CA GLU A 298 2.77 8.95 18.72
C GLU A 298 1.49 8.56 17.95
N ILE A 299 0.35 8.44 18.65
CA ILE A 299 -0.95 8.19 17.99
C ILE A 299 -1.33 9.34 17.03
N PHE A 300 -0.93 10.58 17.31
CA PHE A 300 -1.15 11.70 16.38
C PHE A 300 -0.28 11.58 15.13
N TYR A 301 0.97 11.17 15.28
CA TYR A 301 1.89 10.91 14.17
C TYR A 301 1.42 9.80 13.22
N LEU A 302 0.67 8.83 13.76
CA LEU A 302 0.09 7.77 12.94
C LEU A 302 -1.13 8.20 12.13
N THR A 303 -1.72 9.35 12.40
CA THR A 303 -2.96 9.75 11.73
C THR A 303 -2.84 9.75 10.20
N PRO A 304 -1.80 10.33 9.58
CA PRO A 304 -1.63 10.29 8.12
C PRO A 304 -1.44 8.86 7.57
N LYS A 305 -0.69 8.02 8.28
CA LYS A 305 -0.43 6.62 7.91
C LYS A 305 -1.70 5.79 7.89
N ILE A 306 -2.52 5.95 8.93
CA ILE A 306 -3.83 5.28 9.04
C ILE A 306 -4.80 5.77 7.97
N GLU A 307 -4.79 7.06 7.63
CA GLU A 307 -5.62 7.62 6.57
C GLU A 307 -5.28 6.99 5.22
N ARG A 308 -4.01 6.84 4.88
CA ARG A 308 -3.57 6.15 3.65
C ARG A 308 -3.97 4.68 3.61
N LEU A 309 -3.73 3.94 4.70
CA LEU A 309 -4.15 2.55 4.78
C LEU A 309 -5.66 2.40 4.57
N LYS A 310 -6.47 3.30 5.15
CA LYS A 310 -7.92 3.33 4.94
C LYS A 310 -8.30 3.67 3.50
N GLU A 311 -7.57 4.56 2.86
CA GLU A 311 -7.78 4.89 1.45
C GLU A 311 -7.66 3.64 0.58
N ILE A 312 -6.57 2.87 0.73
CA ILE A 312 -6.38 1.61 0.01
C ILE A 312 -7.48 0.60 0.34
N GLN A 313 -7.85 0.47 1.63
CA GLN A 313 -8.87 -0.50 2.07
C GLN A 313 -10.29 -0.16 1.62
N ASN A 314 -10.58 1.10 1.33
CA ASN A 314 -11.91 1.58 0.93
C ASN A 314 -12.03 1.81 -0.58
N GLN A 315 -11.00 1.50 -1.38
CA GLN A 315 -11.11 1.56 -2.83
C GLN A 315 -12.10 0.52 -3.35
N GLU A 316 -12.80 0.89 -4.40
CA GLU A 316 -13.67 -0.05 -5.12
C GLU A 316 -12.83 -1.13 -5.79
N LEU A 317 -13.09 -2.36 -5.42
CA LEU A 317 -12.42 -3.52 -5.99
C LEU A 317 -13.08 -3.91 -7.31
N GLN A 318 -12.32 -4.48 -8.23
CA GLN A 318 -12.89 -5.12 -9.42
C GLN A 318 -13.52 -6.45 -9.01
N GLU A 319 -14.79 -6.39 -8.59
CA GLU A 319 -15.56 -7.57 -8.25
C GLU A 319 -16.28 -8.13 -9.49
N GLY A 320 -16.65 -9.39 -9.44
CA GLY A 320 -17.41 -10.09 -10.46
C GLY A 320 -17.69 -11.51 -10.02
N GLU A 321 -18.62 -12.17 -10.68
CA GLU A 321 -18.94 -13.57 -10.42
C GLU A 321 -18.02 -14.49 -11.22
N ASP A 322 -17.68 -15.64 -10.65
CA ASP A 322 -16.99 -16.69 -11.40
C ASP A 322 -17.90 -17.18 -12.53
N TYR A 323 -17.41 -17.07 -13.74
CA TYR A 323 -18.17 -17.44 -14.93
C TYR A 323 -17.31 -18.22 -15.92
N ASN A 324 -17.79 -19.39 -16.33
CA ASN A 324 -17.08 -20.20 -17.32
C ASN A 324 -17.53 -19.85 -18.74
N LEU A 325 -16.77 -18.98 -19.39
CA LEU A 325 -17.00 -18.52 -20.76
C LEU A 325 -17.00 -19.69 -21.77
N GLN A 326 -18.05 -19.79 -22.60
CA GLN A 326 -18.21 -20.82 -23.63
C GLN A 326 -18.05 -20.27 -25.06
N LYS A 327 -18.37 -18.98 -25.24
CA LYS A 327 -18.21 -18.28 -26.52
C LYS A 327 -17.24 -17.10 -26.31
N PHE A 328 -16.46 -16.85 -27.32
CA PHE A 328 -15.34 -15.92 -27.25
C PHE A 328 -15.47 -14.75 -28.25
N ASP A 329 -16.67 -14.49 -28.74
CA ASP A 329 -16.97 -13.23 -29.45
C ASP A 329 -16.85 -12.06 -28.47
N ILE A 330 -16.19 -10.99 -28.90
CA ILE A 330 -16.09 -9.74 -28.11
C ILE A 330 -16.97 -8.69 -28.80
N ASN A 331 -17.92 -8.12 -28.07
CA ASN A 331 -18.86 -7.15 -28.62
C ASN A 331 -18.88 -5.86 -27.79
N LEU A 332 -18.34 -4.78 -28.36
CA LEU A 332 -18.38 -3.45 -27.78
C LEU A 332 -19.66 -2.74 -28.25
N LYS A 333 -20.38 -2.08 -27.33
CA LYS A 333 -21.60 -1.31 -27.58
C LYS A 333 -21.51 0.04 -26.91
N ASP A 334 -21.40 1.09 -27.70
CA ASP A 334 -21.39 2.49 -27.29
C ASP A 334 -20.44 2.78 -26.11
N VAL A 335 -19.23 2.21 -26.19
CA VAL A 335 -18.24 2.29 -25.12
C VAL A 335 -17.63 3.68 -25.07
N GLU A 336 -17.73 4.32 -23.91
CA GLU A 336 -17.11 5.60 -23.59
C GLU A 336 -16.08 5.45 -22.45
N PHE A 337 -14.98 6.20 -22.55
CA PHE A 337 -13.92 6.14 -21.56
C PHE A 337 -13.05 7.41 -21.52
N ALA A 338 -12.68 7.82 -20.29
CA ALA A 338 -11.67 8.83 -20.02
C ALA A 338 -10.69 8.33 -18.94
N TYR A 339 -9.39 8.62 -19.10
CA TYR A 339 -8.40 8.26 -18.06
C TYR A 339 -8.53 9.09 -16.78
N ASN A 340 -8.93 10.34 -16.94
CA ASN A 340 -9.23 11.28 -15.86
C ASN A 340 -10.54 11.95 -16.21
N ASN A 341 -11.13 12.73 -15.31
CA ASN A 341 -12.38 13.47 -15.55
C ASN A 341 -12.28 14.54 -16.65
N ASP A 342 -11.23 14.51 -17.47
CA ASP A 342 -10.95 15.45 -18.56
C ASP A 342 -11.58 15.01 -19.90
N ALA A 343 -10.80 15.04 -20.98
CA ALA A 343 -11.28 14.71 -22.32
C ALA A 343 -11.53 13.19 -22.48
N LYS A 344 -12.72 12.82 -23.02
CA LYS A 344 -13.03 11.45 -23.40
C LYS A 344 -12.06 10.96 -24.47
N VAL A 345 -11.44 9.79 -24.23
CA VAL A 345 -10.57 9.11 -25.19
C VAL A 345 -11.37 8.22 -26.13
N LEU A 346 -12.45 7.59 -25.64
CA LEU A 346 -13.41 6.85 -26.43
C LEU A 346 -14.79 7.50 -26.31
N ASN A 347 -15.46 7.65 -27.45
CA ASN A 347 -16.71 8.39 -27.61
C ASN A 347 -17.79 7.55 -28.31
N GLY A 348 -18.28 6.48 -27.66
CA GLY A 348 -19.31 5.61 -28.21
C GLY A 348 -18.73 4.60 -29.25
N VAL A 349 -17.68 3.88 -28.86
CA VAL A 349 -17.06 2.84 -29.70
C VAL A 349 -17.93 1.60 -29.73
N SER A 350 -18.32 1.17 -30.94
CA SER A 350 -19.13 -0.03 -31.18
C SER A 350 -18.54 -0.86 -32.30
N PHE A 351 -18.15 -2.10 -32.03
CA PHE A 351 -17.75 -3.11 -33.01
C PHE A 351 -17.81 -4.52 -32.44
N LYS A 352 -17.74 -5.52 -33.29
CA LYS A 352 -17.71 -6.94 -32.89
C LYS A 352 -16.46 -7.62 -33.44
N ALA A 353 -15.63 -8.22 -32.54
CA ALA A 353 -14.59 -9.19 -32.92
C ALA A 353 -15.17 -10.60 -32.79
N LYS A 354 -15.22 -11.35 -33.88
CA LYS A 354 -15.83 -12.68 -33.88
C LYS A 354 -14.83 -13.76 -33.48
N GLN A 355 -15.35 -14.79 -32.86
CA GLN A 355 -14.59 -16.00 -32.54
C GLN A 355 -13.94 -16.62 -33.78
N GLY A 356 -12.64 -16.93 -33.66
CA GLY A 356 -11.87 -17.55 -34.75
C GLY A 356 -11.42 -16.57 -35.84
N GLU A 357 -11.66 -15.24 -35.67
CA GLU A 357 -11.25 -14.20 -36.61
C GLU A 357 -10.18 -13.28 -35.99
N VAL A 358 -9.33 -12.75 -36.85
CA VAL A 358 -8.35 -11.69 -36.50
C VAL A 358 -8.96 -10.32 -36.79
N THR A 359 -9.21 -9.52 -35.74
CA THR A 359 -9.69 -8.14 -35.84
C THR A 359 -8.53 -7.17 -35.62
N ALA A 360 -8.17 -6.39 -36.64
CA ALA A 360 -7.12 -5.36 -36.53
C ALA A 360 -7.70 -3.99 -36.19
N LEU A 361 -7.17 -3.34 -35.17
CA LEU A 361 -7.47 -1.95 -34.82
C LEU A 361 -6.44 -1.03 -35.47
N VAL A 362 -6.88 -0.11 -36.31
CA VAL A 362 -6.03 0.82 -37.05
C VAL A 362 -6.49 2.27 -36.85
N GLY A 363 -5.57 3.22 -36.92
CA GLY A 363 -5.85 4.64 -36.77
C GLY A 363 -4.61 5.43 -36.35
N ALA A 364 -4.72 6.75 -36.33
CA ALA A 364 -3.63 7.63 -35.92
C ALA A 364 -3.17 7.36 -34.47
N SER A 365 -1.96 7.80 -34.13
CA SER A 365 -1.51 7.73 -32.72
C SER A 365 -2.46 8.55 -31.84
N GLY A 366 -2.78 8.04 -30.65
CA GLY A 366 -3.71 8.68 -29.71
C GLY A 366 -5.21 8.54 -30.02
N CYS A 367 -5.63 7.83 -31.08
CA CYS A 367 -7.06 7.63 -31.38
C CYS A 367 -7.80 6.61 -30.47
N GLY A 368 -7.14 5.98 -29.49
CA GLY A 368 -7.75 5.09 -28.51
C GLY A 368 -7.53 3.58 -28.71
N LYS A 369 -6.68 3.13 -29.63
CA LYS A 369 -6.42 1.69 -29.90
C LYS A 369 -5.99 0.91 -28.67
N THR A 370 -4.91 1.31 -28.02
CA THR A 370 -4.39 0.67 -26.81
C THR A 370 -5.38 0.77 -25.65
N THR A 371 -6.16 1.87 -25.59
CA THR A 371 -7.25 2.01 -24.61
C THR A 371 -8.31 0.93 -24.78
N ILE A 372 -8.73 0.63 -26.03
CA ILE A 372 -9.69 -0.45 -26.30
C ILE A 372 -9.13 -1.79 -25.81
N LEU A 373 -7.86 -2.12 -26.07
CA LEU A 373 -7.26 -3.36 -25.59
C LEU A 373 -7.25 -3.44 -24.06
N LYS A 374 -6.92 -2.34 -23.39
CA LYS A 374 -6.95 -2.25 -21.90
C LYS A 374 -8.36 -2.45 -21.35
N LEU A 375 -9.40 -1.96 -22.03
CA LEU A 375 -10.79 -2.15 -21.63
C LEU A 375 -11.29 -3.57 -21.89
N ILE A 376 -11.01 -4.16 -23.07
CA ILE A 376 -11.39 -5.55 -23.38
C ILE A 376 -10.75 -6.53 -22.39
N SER A 377 -9.52 -6.25 -21.96
CA SER A 377 -8.80 -7.07 -20.96
C SER A 377 -9.19 -6.72 -19.52
N ARG A 378 -10.11 -5.78 -19.31
CA ARG A 378 -10.51 -5.31 -17.97
C ARG A 378 -9.32 -4.85 -17.09
N LEU A 379 -8.24 -4.38 -17.71
CA LEU A 379 -7.18 -3.65 -16.98
C LEU A 379 -7.67 -2.29 -16.51
N TYR A 380 -8.65 -1.72 -17.22
CA TYR A 380 -9.43 -0.54 -16.87
C TYR A 380 -10.90 -0.86 -17.04
N ASP A 381 -11.76 -0.24 -16.24
CA ASP A 381 -13.20 -0.27 -16.42
C ASP A 381 -13.64 0.93 -17.26
N TYR A 382 -14.57 0.75 -18.19
CA TYR A 382 -15.15 1.82 -19.01
C TYR A 382 -16.21 2.62 -18.24
N ASP A 383 -16.46 3.84 -18.67
CA ASP A 383 -17.41 4.75 -18.00
C ASP A 383 -18.85 4.41 -18.40
N GLU A 384 -19.14 4.40 -19.70
CA GLU A 384 -20.47 4.12 -20.27
C GLU A 384 -20.41 3.09 -21.37
N GLY A 385 -21.55 2.48 -21.72
CA GLY A 385 -21.67 1.43 -22.71
C GLY A 385 -21.53 0.03 -22.12
N GLN A 386 -21.18 -0.96 -22.96
CA GLN A 386 -21.01 -2.36 -22.57
C GLN A 386 -19.91 -3.04 -23.38
N ILE A 387 -19.17 -3.93 -22.75
CA ILE A 387 -18.27 -4.88 -23.43
C ILE A 387 -18.72 -6.29 -23.04
N LEU A 388 -19.24 -7.01 -24.02
CA LEU A 388 -19.83 -8.33 -23.80
C LEU A 388 -18.93 -9.45 -24.34
N ILE A 389 -18.72 -10.48 -23.53
CA ILE A 389 -18.12 -11.77 -23.95
C ILE A 389 -19.10 -12.87 -23.52
N ASP A 390 -19.42 -13.80 -24.43
CA ASP A 390 -20.47 -14.83 -24.23
C ASP A 390 -21.84 -14.22 -23.83
N GLY A 391 -22.12 -13.00 -24.27
CA GLY A 391 -23.36 -12.28 -23.96
C GLY A 391 -23.41 -11.65 -22.55
N LYS A 392 -22.41 -11.87 -21.71
CA LYS A 392 -22.29 -11.27 -20.37
C LYS A 392 -21.34 -10.08 -20.39
N ASP A 393 -21.65 -9.04 -19.62
CA ASP A 393 -20.78 -7.88 -19.46
C ASP A 393 -19.50 -8.27 -18.71
N ILE A 394 -18.34 -7.84 -19.21
CA ILE A 394 -17.05 -8.16 -18.58
C ILE A 394 -16.92 -7.62 -17.15
N LYS A 395 -17.64 -6.56 -16.78
CA LYS A 395 -17.68 -6.03 -15.41
C LYS A 395 -18.35 -6.98 -14.43
N GLU A 396 -19.23 -7.87 -14.90
CA GLU A 396 -19.92 -8.85 -14.08
C GLU A 396 -19.14 -10.18 -13.93
N ILE A 397 -18.06 -10.37 -14.69
CA ILE A 397 -17.24 -11.58 -14.69
C ILE A 397 -16.04 -11.33 -13.76
N SER A 398 -15.69 -12.27 -12.87
CA SER A 398 -14.48 -12.14 -12.06
C SER A 398 -13.23 -11.98 -12.94
N THR A 399 -12.27 -11.18 -12.49
CA THR A 399 -11.02 -10.96 -13.23
C THR A 399 -10.26 -12.26 -13.43
N GLU A 400 -10.30 -13.17 -12.46
CA GLU A 400 -9.72 -14.51 -12.55
C GLU A 400 -10.35 -15.32 -13.68
N SER A 401 -11.68 -15.38 -13.75
CA SER A 401 -12.40 -16.10 -14.82
C SER A 401 -12.15 -15.50 -16.21
N LEU A 402 -12.07 -14.18 -16.30
CA LEU A 402 -11.75 -13.48 -17.54
C LEU A 402 -10.32 -13.75 -17.98
N PHE A 403 -9.35 -13.54 -17.07
CA PHE A 403 -7.94 -13.76 -17.39
C PHE A 403 -7.59 -15.22 -17.66
N ASP A 404 -8.34 -16.19 -17.15
CA ASP A 404 -8.18 -17.60 -17.55
C ASP A 404 -8.39 -17.81 -19.06
N LYS A 405 -9.25 -17.01 -19.68
CA LYS A 405 -9.63 -17.11 -21.12
C LYS A 405 -8.98 -16.07 -22.02
N VAL A 406 -8.23 -15.10 -21.47
CA VAL A 406 -7.59 -14.02 -22.23
C VAL A 406 -6.08 -14.11 -22.08
N SER A 407 -5.34 -14.10 -23.19
CA SER A 407 -3.88 -13.93 -23.21
C SER A 407 -3.53 -12.59 -23.82
N ILE A 408 -2.56 -11.89 -23.24
CA ILE A 408 -2.13 -10.57 -23.70
C ILE A 408 -0.64 -10.62 -23.97
N VAL A 409 -0.24 -10.14 -25.15
CA VAL A 409 1.16 -9.87 -25.49
C VAL A 409 1.30 -8.35 -25.58
N PHE A 410 1.96 -7.77 -24.59
CA PHE A 410 2.15 -6.32 -24.50
C PHE A 410 3.29 -5.83 -25.39
N GLN A 411 3.25 -4.55 -25.74
CA GLN A 411 4.33 -3.85 -26.43
C GLN A 411 5.60 -3.85 -25.59
N ASP A 412 5.49 -3.42 -24.32
CA ASP A 412 6.58 -3.44 -23.35
C ASP A 412 6.53 -4.75 -22.53
N VAL A 413 7.51 -5.61 -22.75
CA VAL A 413 7.59 -6.90 -22.08
C VAL A 413 8.22 -6.77 -20.71
N VAL A 414 7.49 -7.12 -19.67
CA VAL A 414 7.98 -7.22 -18.30
C VAL A 414 8.40 -8.65 -17.98
N LEU A 415 9.65 -8.81 -17.51
CA LEU A 415 10.22 -10.09 -17.09
C LEU A 415 10.60 -10.01 -15.61
N PHE A 416 10.39 -11.12 -14.90
CA PHE A 416 10.76 -11.21 -13.49
C PHE A 416 12.23 -11.64 -13.34
N ASN A 417 12.87 -11.22 -12.26
CA ASN A 417 14.21 -11.63 -11.91
C ASN A 417 14.22 -13.10 -11.45
N GLN A 418 13.99 -14.00 -12.40
CA GLN A 418 13.89 -15.45 -12.25
C GLN A 418 14.55 -16.12 -13.45
N SER A 419 14.58 -17.47 -13.47
CA SER A 419 15.08 -18.21 -14.63
C SER A 419 14.19 -18.02 -15.86
N VAL A 420 14.75 -18.31 -17.04
CA VAL A 420 13.99 -18.38 -18.31
C VAL A 420 12.79 -19.33 -18.17
N MET A 421 13.01 -20.51 -17.59
CA MET A 421 11.99 -21.52 -17.32
C MET A 421 10.80 -20.93 -16.56
N GLU A 422 11.08 -20.30 -15.42
CA GLU A 422 10.03 -19.73 -14.56
C GLU A 422 9.34 -18.52 -15.20
N ASN A 423 10.08 -17.72 -15.97
CA ASN A 423 9.49 -16.63 -16.73
C ASN A 423 8.47 -17.10 -17.76
N ILE A 424 8.71 -18.21 -18.44
CA ILE A 424 7.73 -18.80 -19.38
C ILE A 424 6.58 -19.46 -18.62
N ARG A 425 6.87 -20.15 -17.49
CA ARG A 425 5.89 -20.84 -16.65
C ARG A 425 4.81 -19.91 -16.07
N ILE A 426 5.06 -18.61 -16.03
CA ILE A 426 4.03 -17.59 -15.67
C ILE A 426 2.77 -17.74 -16.54
N GLY A 427 2.89 -18.18 -17.79
CA GLY A 427 1.74 -18.43 -18.65
C GLY A 427 0.78 -19.51 -18.11
N LYS A 428 1.31 -20.52 -17.38
CA LYS A 428 0.54 -21.60 -16.75
C LYS A 428 1.36 -22.17 -15.59
N GLN A 429 1.07 -21.76 -14.36
CA GLN A 429 1.86 -22.06 -13.16
C GLN A 429 2.12 -23.56 -12.93
N ASN A 430 1.16 -24.42 -13.24
CA ASN A 430 1.26 -25.88 -13.04
C ASN A 430 1.80 -26.61 -14.27
N ALA A 431 2.40 -25.91 -15.24
CA ALA A 431 2.97 -26.53 -16.44
C ALA A 431 4.23 -27.32 -16.10
N SER A 432 4.38 -28.50 -16.70
CA SER A 432 5.60 -29.29 -16.64
C SER A 432 6.73 -28.60 -17.41
N ASP A 433 7.98 -28.97 -17.11
CA ASP A 433 9.16 -28.46 -17.83
C ASP A 433 9.09 -28.76 -19.33
N GLU A 434 8.50 -29.90 -19.71
CA GLU A 434 8.32 -30.27 -21.11
C GLU A 434 7.30 -29.37 -21.82
N GLU A 435 6.18 -29.01 -21.17
CA GLU A 435 5.21 -28.05 -21.73
C GLU A 435 5.88 -26.68 -21.94
N VAL A 436 6.70 -26.23 -20.97
CA VAL A 436 7.44 -24.96 -21.08
C VAL A 436 8.44 -25.00 -22.25
N LYS A 437 9.20 -26.09 -22.40
CA LYS A 437 10.14 -26.25 -23.54
C LYS A 437 9.43 -26.28 -24.90
N ILE A 438 8.26 -26.91 -24.98
CA ILE A 438 7.43 -26.92 -26.20
C ILE A 438 6.98 -25.50 -26.53
N ALA A 439 6.45 -24.75 -25.55
CA ALA A 439 6.04 -23.37 -25.73
C ALA A 439 7.21 -22.46 -26.17
N ALA A 440 8.39 -22.63 -25.56
CA ALA A 440 9.61 -21.92 -25.96
C ALA A 440 10.01 -22.23 -27.41
N LYS A 441 9.91 -23.49 -27.82
CA LYS A 441 10.21 -23.90 -29.19
C LYS A 441 9.21 -23.28 -30.20
N LEU A 442 7.92 -23.27 -29.89
CA LEU A 442 6.88 -22.65 -30.73
C LEU A 442 7.10 -21.13 -30.85
N ALA A 443 7.64 -20.50 -29.83
CA ALA A 443 7.98 -19.07 -29.83
C ALA A 443 9.38 -18.77 -30.39
N ASN A 444 10.06 -19.73 -31.00
CA ASN A 444 11.42 -19.58 -31.53
C ASN A 444 12.45 -19.09 -30.48
N CYS A 445 12.34 -19.56 -29.22
CA CYS A 445 13.25 -19.18 -28.16
C CYS A 445 14.49 -20.08 -28.05
N THR A 446 14.47 -21.28 -28.63
CA THR A 446 15.47 -22.34 -28.42
C THR A 446 16.89 -21.88 -28.75
N ASP A 447 17.05 -21.14 -29.85
CA ASP A 447 18.34 -20.70 -30.37
C ASP A 447 19.13 -19.78 -29.43
N PHE A 448 18.46 -18.88 -28.71
CA PHE A 448 19.14 -18.02 -27.76
C PHE A 448 19.25 -18.66 -26.36
N ILE A 449 18.27 -19.47 -25.96
CA ILE A 449 18.31 -20.19 -24.68
C ILE A 449 19.48 -21.19 -24.67
N GLU A 450 19.73 -21.92 -25.76
CA GLU A 450 20.84 -22.87 -25.88
C GLU A 450 22.22 -22.19 -25.83
N ARG A 451 22.31 -20.90 -26.12
CA ARG A 451 23.54 -20.11 -26.02
C ARG A 451 23.85 -19.61 -24.61
N MET A 452 22.88 -19.69 -23.71
CA MET A 452 23.05 -19.27 -22.31
C MET A 452 23.78 -20.34 -21.51
N ASP A 453 24.62 -19.93 -20.55
CA ASP A 453 25.46 -20.83 -19.74
C ASP A 453 24.70 -21.94 -19.03
N LYS A 454 23.47 -21.67 -18.58
CA LYS A 454 22.59 -22.62 -17.88
C LYS A 454 21.30 -22.92 -18.64
N GLY A 455 21.20 -22.54 -19.92
CA GLY A 455 20.02 -22.75 -20.72
C GLY A 455 18.75 -22.20 -20.06
N PHE A 456 17.73 -23.03 -19.90
CA PHE A 456 16.45 -22.66 -19.26
C PHE A 456 16.57 -22.24 -17.78
N ASP A 457 17.61 -22.66 -17.08
CA ASP A 457 17.85 -22.32 -15.66
C ASP A 457 18.62 -21.00 -15.49
N THR A 458 18.95 -20.31 -16.58
CA THR A 458 19.63 -19.02 -16.54
C THR A 458 18.71 -17.97 -15.93
N VAL A 459 19.15 -17.28 -14.87
CA VAL A 459 18.47 -16.12 -14.28
C VAL A 459 18.77 -14.91 -15.12
N ILE A 460 17.73 -14.20 -15.58
CA ILE A 460 17.84 -13.15 -16.61
C ILE A 460 17.91 -11.72 -16.07
N GLY A 461 18.12 -11.56 -14.76
CA GLY A 461 18.19 -10.25 -14.12
C GLY A 461 16.86 -9.50 -14.05
N GLU A 462 16.90 -8.28 -13.49
CA GLU A 462 15.72 -7.42 -13.40
C GLU A 462 15.25 -7.02 -14.81
N ASN A 463 13.96 -7.25 -15.07
CA ASN A 463 13.29 -6.98 -16.34
C ASN A 463 14.03 -7.58 -17.57
N GLY A 464 14.79 -8.65 -17.38
CA GLY A 464 15.54 -9.31 -18.45
C GLY A 464 16.65 -8.42 -19.03
N ALA A 465 17.40 -7.71 -18.17
CA ALA A 465 18.45 -6.76 -18.58
C ALA A 465 19.54 -7.39 -19.47
N GLU A 466 19.73 -8.71 -19.39
CA GLU A 466 20.70 -9.49 -20.18
C GLU A 466 20.16 -9.89 -21.55
N LEU A 467 18.88 -9.61 -21.85
CA LEU A 467 18.21 -10.02 -23.09
C LEU A 467 18.02 -8.86 -24.07
N SER A 468 18.14 -9.14 -25.35
CA SER A 468 17.72 -8.20 -26.41
C SER A 468 16.20 -7.99 -26.40
N GLY A 469 15.72 -6.90 -26.98
CA GLY A 469 14.27 -6.62 -27.11
C GLY A 469 13.51 -7.77 -27.80
N GLY A 470 14.10 -8.35 -28.86
CA GLY A 470 13.51 -9.47 -29.57
C GLY A 470 13.43 -10.78 -28.76
N GLU A 471 14.43 -11.04 -27.93
CA GLU A 471 14.43 -12.22 -27.02
C GLU A 471 13.38 -12.06 -25.93
N ARG A 472 13.26 -10.86 -25.32
CA ARG A 472 12.19 -10.56 -24.36
C ARG A 472 10.81 -10.76 -24.99
N GLN A 473 10.61 -10.26 -26.22
CA GLN A 473 9.33 -10.40 -26.94
C GLN A 473 8.99 -11.87 -27.20
N ARG A 474 9.95 -12.69 -27.63
CA ARG A 474 9.75 -14.14 -27.84
C ARG A 474 9.39 -14.86 -26.54
N LEU A 475 9.98 -14.48 -25.39
CA LEU A 475 9.56 -15.03 -24.10
C LEU A 475 8.10 -14.68 -23.76
N SER A 476 7.66 -13.45 -24.07
CA SER A 476 6.26 -13.05 -23.89
C SER A 476 5.31 -13.87 -24.78
N ILE A 477 5.71 -14.15 -26.03
CA ILE A 477 4.97 -15.02 -26.96
C ILE A 477 4.96 -16.47 -26.43
N ALA A 478 6.07 -16.97 -25.86
CA ALA A 478 6.12 -18.30 -25.24
C ALA A 478 5.13 -18.43 -24.07
N ARG A 479 4.98 -17.38 -23.24
CA ARG A 479 3.92 -17.33 -22.21
C ARG A 479 2.52 -17.48 -22.81
N ALA A 480 2.26 -16.81 -23.93
CA ALA A 480 0.97 -16.87 -24.61
C ALA A 480 0.70 -18.28 -25.21
N PHE A 481 1.71 -18.95 -25.76
CA PHE A 481 1.60 -20.34 -26.20
C PHE A 481 1.32 -21.30 -25.05
N LEU A 482 2.03 -21.14 -23.94
CA LEU A 482 1.87 -22.00 -22.77
C LEU A 482 0.49 -21.84 -22.13
N LYS A 483 -0.05 -20.62 -22.12
CA LYS A 483 -1.38 -20.32 -21.62
C LYS A 483 -2.49 -20.86 -22.49
N ASP A 484 -2.29 -20.84 -23.80
CA ASP A 484 -3.22 -21.32 -24.84
C ASP A 484 -4.67 -20.82 -24.70
N ALA A 485 -4.83 -19.56 -24.32
CA ALA A 485 -6.14 -18.95 -24.11
C ALA A 485 -6.90 -18.76 -25.45
N PRO A 486 -8.25 -18.88 -25.46
CA PRO A 486 -9.07 -18.74 -26.67
C PRO A 486 -9.18 -17.28 -27.17
N ILE A 487 -8.96 -16.29 -26.32
CA ILE A 487 -8.90 -14.87 -26.68
C ILE A 487 -7.46 -14.42 -26.61
N LEU A 488 -6.96 -13.76 -27.66
CA LEU A 488 -5.61 -13.24 -27.76
C LEU A 488 -5.64 -11.75 -28.07
N ILE A 489 -4.98 -10.97 -27.24
CA ILE A 489 -4.81 -9.52 -27.39
C ILE A 489 -3.35 -9.24 -27.70
N LEU A 490 -3.08 -8.55 -28.82
CA LEU A 490 -1.73 -8.27 -29.29
C LEU A 490 -1.54 -6.75 -29.43
N ASP A 491 -0.65 -6.16 -28.63
CA ASP A 491 -0.37 -4.72 -28.67
C ASP A 491 1.02 -4.49 -29.31
N GLU A 492 1.05 -4.02 -30.53
CA GLU A 492 2.22 -3.54 -31.31
C GLU A 492 3.53 -4.34 -31.12
N ILE A 493 3.48 -5.64 -31.38
CA ILE A 493 4.51 -6.63 -30.98
C ILE A 493 5.88 -6.44 -31.68
N ALA A 494 6.00 -5.62 -32.70
CA ALA A 494 7.15 -5.66 -33.59
C ALA A 494 7.82 -4.29 -33.82
N ALA A 495 7.70 -3.34 -32.90
CA ALA A 495 8.42 -2.08 -32.98
C ALA A 495 9.90 -2.29 -32.59
N SER A 496 10.83 -1.79 -33.41
CA SER A 496 12.28 -1.67 -33.10
C SER A 496 13.09 -2.99 -33.04
N LEU A 497 12.76 -4.01 -33.87
CA LEU A 497 13.50 -5.26 -33.91
C LEU A 497 14.36 -5.38 -35.18
N ASP A 498 15.45 -6.13 -35.08
CA ASP A 498 16.23 -6.56 -36.25
C ASP A 498 15.45 -7.54 -37.14
N VAL A 499 15.77 -7.59 -38.42
CA VAL A 499 15.03 -8.33 -39.46
C VAL A 499 14.91 -9.84 -39.16
N ASP A 500 15.96 -10.44 -38.57
CA ASP A 500 15.96 -11.87 -38.25
C ASP A 500 15.02 -12.20 -37.07
N ASN A 501 15.03 -11.39 -36.02
CA ASN A 501 14.13 -11.53 -34.90
C ASN A 501 12.68 -11.24 -35.30
N GLU A 502 12.47 -10.24 -36.17
CA GLU A 502 11.15 -9.93 -36.72
C GLU A 502 10.53 -11.12 -37.42
N LYS A 503 11.28 -11.80 -38.34
CA LYS A 503 10.81 -12.96 -39.05
C LYS A 503 10.39 -14.08 -38.12
N LYS A 504 11.23 -14.39 -37.09
CA LYS A 504 10.93 -15.44 -36.09
C LYS A 504 9.69 -15.11 -35.26
N ILE A 505 9.52 -13.86 -34.88
CA ILE A 505 8.32 -13.40 -34.15
C ILE A 505 7.08 -13.54 -35.02
N GLN A 506 7.15 -13.12 -36.29
CA GLN A 506 6.01 -13.22 -37.20
C GLN A 506 5.59 -14.70 -37.46
N GLU A 507 6.56 -15.60 -37.63
CA GLU A 507 6.30 -17.04 -37.73
C GLU A 507 5.62 -17.59 -36.48
N SER A 508 6.10 -17.19 -35.29
CA SER A 508 5.50 -17.58 -34.01
C SER A 508 4.07 -17.05 -33.88
N LEU A 509 3.84 -15.80 -34.23
CA LEU A 509 2.51 -15.17 -34.15
C LEU A 509 1.53 -15.84 -35.12
N ASN A 510 1.92 -16.13 -36.37
CA ASN A 510 1.08 -16.82 -37.34
C ASN A 510 0.61 -18.20 -36.84
N ASN A 511 1.40 -18.85 -35.98
CA ASN A 511 1.00 -20.11 -35.35
C ASN A 511 0.13 -19.87 -34.11
N LEU A 512 0.37 -18.81 -33.34
CA LEU A 512 -0.35 -18.51 -32.12
C LEU A 512 -1.80 -18.07 -32.37
N VAL A 513 -2.07 -17.33 -33.47
CA VAL A 513 -3.41 -16.76 -33.76
C VAL A 513 -4.41 -17.78 -34.31
N LYS A 514 -3.97 -18.99 -34.69
CA LYS A 514 -4.86 -20.01 -35.28
C LYS A 514 -5.98 -20.41 -34.34
N ASP A 515 -7.20 -20.43 -34.86
CA ASP A 515 -8.42 -20.85 -34.15
C ASP A 515 -8.78 -20.01 -32.90
N LYS A 516 -8.19 -18.82 -32.73
CA LYS A 516 -8.42 -17.92 -31.60
C LYS A 516 -9.19 -16.66 -32.02
N THR A 517 -9.88 -16.05 -31.06
CA THR A 517 -10.41 -14.70 -31.21
C THR A 517 -9.27 -13.72 -30.98
N VAL A 518 -8.85 -13.01 -32.02
CA VAL A 518 -7.67 -12.14 -31.94
C VAL A 518 -8.08 -10.68 -32.12
N VAL A 519 -7.62 -9.82 -31.20
CA VAL A 519 -7.66 -8.36 -31.39
C VAL A 519 -6.22 -7.85 -31.41
N ILE A 520 -5.82 -7.25 -32.53
CA ILE A 520 -4.44 -6.80 -32.73
C ILE A 520 -4.37 -5.30 -33.03
N ILE A 521 -3.41 -4.62 -32.43
CA ILE A 521 -2.92 -3.31 -32.89
C ILE A 521 -1.66 -3.57 -33.70
N SER A 522 -1.65 -3.13 -34.94
CA SER A 522 -0.48 -3.23 -35.80
C SER A 522 -0.30 -1.97 -36.64
N HIS A 523 0.97 -1.56 -36.79
CA HIS A 523 1.39 -0.53 -37.72
C HIS A 523 2.01 -1.14 -39.00
N ARG A 524 2.03 -2.49 -39.14
CA ARG A 524 2.62 -3.20 -40.26
C ARG A 524 1.59 -3.54 -41.30
N MET A 525 1.86 -3.18 -42.53
CA MET A 525 0.98 -3.41 -43.69
C MET A 525 0.50 -4.86 -43.78
N LYS A 526 1.43 -5.83 -43.76
CA LYS A 526 1.11 -7.25 -43.93
C LYS A 526 0.16 -7.79 -42.85
N SER A 527 0.30 -7.34 -41.62
CA SER A 527 -0.58 -7.76 -40.53
C SER A 527 -1.99 -7.17 -40.67
N ILE A 528 -2.09 -5.97 -41.22
CA ILE A 528 -3.36 -5.28 -41.46
C ILE A 528 -4.07 -5.89 -42.67
N GLU A 529 -3.36 -6.08 -43.80
CA GLU A 529 -3.92 -6.62 -45.03
C GLU A 529 -4.52 -8.04 -44.89
N ASN A 530 -3.89 -8.87 -44.05
CA ASN A 530 -4.29 -10.24 -43.81
C ASN A 530 -5.33 -10.42 -42.69
N ALA A 531 -5.78 -9.36 -42.02
CA ALA A 531 -6.80 -9.45 -41.00
C ALA A 531 -8.18 -9.77 -41.60
N ASP A 532 -8.96 -10.62 -40.92
CA ASP A 532 -10.32 -10.98 -41.33
C ASP A 532 -11.25 -9.77 -41.26
N LYS A 533 -11.01 -8.89 -40.31
CA LYS A 533 -11.72 -7.63 -40.09
C LYS A 533 -10.77 -6.53 -39.68
N ILE A 534 -10.96 -5.34 -40.19
CA ILE A 534 -10.25 -4.13 -39.80
C ILE A 534 -11.28 -3.13 -39.25
N VAL A 535 -10.97 -2.54 -38.12
CA VAL A 535 -11.74 -1.46 -37.47
C VAL A 535 -10.90 -0.19 -37.51
N VAL A 536 -11.37 0.81 -38.23
CA VAL A 536 -10.71 2.10 -38.39
C VAL A 536 -11.20 3.06 -37.31
N LEU A 537 -10.27 3.56 -36.51
CA LEU A 537 -10.54 4.48 -35.41
C LEU A 537 -10.08 5.89 -35.76
N GLU A 538 -10.95 6.88 -35.53
CA GLU A 538 -10.65 8.29 -35.63
C GLU A 538 -11.31 9.06 -34.49
N ASN A 539 -10.54 9.87 -33.77
CA ASN A 539 -11.02 10.72 -32.67
C ASN A 539 -11.88 9.98 -31.63
N GLY A 540 -11.46 8.77 -31.26
CA GLY A 540 -12.15 7.95 -30.26
C GLY A 540 -13.45 7.30 -30.74
N ARG A 541 -13.70 7.23 -32.05
CA ARG A 541 -14.89 6.59 -32.65
C ARG A 541 -14.49 5.59 -33.74
N VAL A 542 -15.37 4.64 -34.01
CA VAL A 542 -15.24 3.78 -35.21
C VAL A 542 -15.70 4.60 -36.42
N GLU A 543 -14.77 4.90 -37.32
CA GLU A 543 -15.05 5.58 -38.59
C GLU A 543 -15.61 4.61 -39.61
N SER A 544 -14.97 3.43 -39.74
CA SER A 544 -15.41 2.39 -40.64
C SER A 544 -14.91 1.02 -40.21
N GLU A 545 -15.54 -0.05 -40.71
CA GLU A 545 -15.10 -1.42 -40.51
C GLU A 545 -15.31 -2.23 -41.78
N GLY A 546 -14.44 -3.22 -42.02
CA GLY A 546 -14.51 -4.10 -43.21
C GLY A 546 -13.20 -4.81 -43.50
N LYS A 547 -13.06 -5.38 -44.68
CA LYS A 547 -11.81 -5.96 -45.18
C LYS A 547 -10.94 -4.90 -45.84
N HIS A 548 -9.66 -5.20 -46.02
CA HIS A 548 -8.67 -4.30 -46.60
C HIS A 548 -9.14 -3.67 -47.93
N GLU A 549 -9.55 -4.50 -48.89
CA GLU A 549 -9.98 -4.03 -50.22
C GLU A 549 -11.23 -3.14 -50.17
N GLU A 550 -12.18 -3.44 -49.27
CA GLU A 550 -13.40 -2.65 -49.09
C GLU A 550 -13.09 -1.27 -48.49
N LEU A 551 -12.21 -1.24 -47.49
CA LEU A 551 -11.86 -0.03 -46.80
C LEU A 551 -11.00 0.92 -47.66
N LEU A 552 -10.16 0.40 -48.55
CA LEU A 552 -9.43 1.22 -49.52
C LEU A 552 -10.38 2.02 -50.44
N GLN A 553 -11.59 1.48 -50.69
CA GLN A 553 -12.59 2.15 -51.52
C GLN A 553 -13.53 3.06 -50.72
N LYS A 554 -13.86 2.69 -49.47
CA LYS A 554 -14.90 3.36 -48.68
C LYS A 554 -14.35 4.40 -47.70
N SER A 555 -13.17 4.17 -47.09
CA SER A 555 -12.61 5.02 -46.03
C SER A 555 -11.44 5.87 -46.53
N LYS A 556 -11.62 7.17 -46.51
CA LYS A 556 -10.56 8.14 -46.79
C LYS A 556 -9.45 8.09 -45.70
N VAL A 557 -9.87 7.88 -44.46
CA VAL A 557 -8.97 7.79 -43.29
C VAL A 557 -8.06 6.58 -43.45
N TYR A 558 -8.63 5.42 -43.76
CA TYR A 558 -7.89 4.19 -43.97
C TYR A 558 -6.91 4.32 -45.15
N LYS A 559 -7.37 4.84 -46.28
CA LYS A 559 -6.52 5.04 -47.45
C LYS A 559 -5.30 5.92 -47.16
N ASN A 560 -5.51 7.06 -46.51
CA ASN A 560 -4.44 7.95 -46.10
C ASN A 560 -3.46 7.29 -45.11
N LEU A 561 -3.98 6.46 -44.20
CA LEU A 561 -3.16 5.73 -43.23
C LEU A 561 -2.24 4.73 -43.97
N ILE A 562 -2.80 3.95 -44.91
CA ILE A 562 -2.08 2.97 -45.71
C ILE A 562 -1.00 3.64 -46.56
N GLU A 563 -1.32 4.77 -47.21
CA GLU A 563 -0.37 5.51 -48.03
C GLU A 563 0.81 6.00 -47.17
N LYS A 564 0.54 6.55 -45.97
CA LYS A 564 1.58 6.98 -45.02
C LYS A 564 2.43 5.82 -44.51
N THR A 565 1.83 4.67 -44.22
CA THR A 565 2.57 3.50 -43.75
C THR A 565 3.48 2.96 -44.87
N LYS A 566 3.01 2.88 -46.14
CA LYS A 566 3.84 2.52 -47.28
C LYS A 566 5.03 3.47 -47.44
N MET A 567 4.80 4.79 -47.40
CA MET A 567 5.87 5.77 -47.46
C MET A 567 6.90 5.60 -46.35
N ALA A 568 6.46 5.28 -45.12
CA ALA A 568 7.35 5.05 -43.99
C ALA A 568 8.17 3.76 -44.12
N GLU A 569 7.59 2.69 -44.68
CA GLU A 569 8.31 1.42 -44.94
C GLU A 569 9.31 1.56 -46.10
N GLU A 570 9.04 2.42 -47.11
CA GLU A 570 9.90 2.70 -48.22
C GLU A 570 10.98 3.77 -47.95
N PHE A 571 10.88 4.49 -46.80
CA PHE A 571 11.80 5.56 -46.45
C PHE A 571 13.16 5.01 -46.03
N ILE A 572 14.17 5.15 -46.89
CA ILE A 572 15.56 4.82 -46.60
C ILE A 572 16.18 6.02 -45.86
N TYR A 573 16.62 5.80 -44.63
CA TYR A 573 17.15 6.87 -43.73
C TYR A 573 18.44 7.52 -44.19
N TRP A 574 19.13 6.96 -45.16
CA TRP A 574 20.35 7.51 -45.76
C TRP A 574 20.21 7.34 -47.27
N GLY A 575 19.93 8.45 -47.96
CA GLY A 575 20.03 8.45 -49.42
C GLY A 575 21.43 8.08 -49.86
N ASP A 576 21.55 7.32 -50.92
CA ASP A 576 22.79 6.99 -51.59
C ASP A 576 23.55 8.26 -52.01
#